data_b6f441504774346116ae1ee86da255aa
#
_entry.id   b6f441504774346116ae1ee86da255aa
#
_cell.length_a   1.000
_cell.length_b   1.000
_cell.length_c   1.000
_cell.angle_alpha   90.00
_cell.angle_beta   90.00
_cell.angle_gamma   90.00
#
_symmetry.space_group_name_H-M   'P 1'
#
loop_
_entity.id
_entity.type
_entity.pdbx_description
1 polymer ?
#
loop_
_entity_poly.entity_id
_entity_poly.type
_entity_poly.pdbx_seq_one_letter_code
_entity_poly.pdbx_strand_id
1 'polypeptide(L)'
;MRTLLLFMLLTLAAGAQNFSDYSIVKMAGGYTFTEGPAWSPNGYMLFSDVPNNKIWKLVSGDKPDVFRDASNGANGNEFDAKGRLYTCESRTRRVTRTDRKGTIEVLAERWEGKRLNAPNDIIIRKDGHTYFTDPAFGEQADTRELDFYGVYHITPKAELELIAKPKGRPNGIALSPNGKILYVANSDERNIRAYDLDGQGKTSNERVLIAGVDGPPDGIAIDEKGNIYVTASKLPIYSAEGKLLHTIEFSETPANCAFGDPDLMTLYITARTSVYAVRLGVKGAVQY
;
A
#
# COMPACT_ATOMS: atom_id res chain seq x y z
N MET A 1 18.25 -11.31 -59.92
CA MET A 1 17.28 -11.91 -59.01
C MET A 1 17.64 -11.49 -57.57
N ARG A 2 16.88 -10.58 -56.98
CA ARG A 2 17.05 -10.17 -55.59
C ARG A 2 15.98 -10.87 -54.77
N THR A 3 16.39 -11.79 -53.92
CA THR A 3 15.51 -12.54 -53.00
C THR A 3 15.15 -11.62 -51.82
N LEU A 4 13.87 -11.27 -51.70
CA LEU A 4 13.33 -10.49 -50.60
C LEU A 4 13.05 -11.46 -49.43
N LEU A 5 13.85 -11.40 -48.36
CA LEU A 5 13.56 -12.11 -47.11
C LEU A 5 12.47 -11.34 -46.38
N LEU A 6 11.28 -11.92 -46.29
CA LEU A 6 10.18 -11.42 -45.49
C LEU A 6 10.39 -11.86 -44.03
N PHE A 7 10.80 -10.94 -43.16
CA PHE A 7 10.83 -11.19 -41.70
C PHE A 7 9.40 -11.13 -41.17
N MET A 8 8.84 -12.29 -40.87
CA MET A 8 7.58 -12.41 -40.15
C MET A 8 7.85 -12.11 -38.66
N LEU A 9 7.48 -10.92 -38.19
CA LEU A 9 7.43 -10.63 -36.75
C LEU A 9 6.31 -11.47 -36.14
N LEU A 10 6.66 -12.56 -35.46
CA LEU A 10 5.76 -13.22 -34.52
C LEU A 10 5.59 -12.31 -33.30
N THR A 11 4.51 -11.57 -33.23
CA THR A 11 4.04 -10.97 -31.98
C THR A 11 3.52 -12.12 -31.11
N LEU A 12 4.32 -12.55 -30.12
CA LEU A 12 3.82 -13.34 -29.01
C LEU A 12 2.77 -12.49 -28.31
N ALA A 13 1.49 -12.80 -28.50
CA ALA A 13 0.42 -12.30 -27.66
C ALA A 13 0.72 -12.83 -26.25
N ALA A 14 1.16 -11.95 -25.34
CA ALA A 14 1.21 -12.26 -23.93
C ALA A 14 -0.21 -12.68 -23.53
N GLY A 15 -0.40 -13.93 -23.13
CA GLY A 15 -1.69 -14.47 -22.72
C GLY A 15 -2.31 -13.54 -21.67
N ALA A 16 -3.57 -13.17 -21.88
CA ALA A 16 -4.29 -12.35 -20.91
C ALA A 16 -4.25 -13.07 -19.55
N GLN A 17 -3.89 -12.35 -18.48
CA GLN A 17 -3.86 -12.89 -17.14
C GLN A 17 -5.26 -13.35 -16.76
N ASN A 18 -5.38 -14.61 -16.31
CA ASN A 18 -6.66 -15.15 -15.84
C ASN A 18 -6.82 -14.84 -14.35
N PHE A 19 -7.73 -13.94 -14.02
CA PHE A 19 -8.07 -13.58 -12.64
C PHE A 19 -9.25 -14.40 -12.09
N SER A 20 -9.79 -15.37 -12.83
CA SER A 20 -10.98 -16.12 -12.41
C SER A 20 -10.66 -17.45 -11.69
N ASP A 21 -9.40 -17.87 -11.69
CA ASP A 21 -8.96 -19.11 -11.06
C ASP A 21 -8.20 -18.82 -9.76
N TYR A 22 -8.96 -18.56 -8.69
CA TYR A 22 -8.42 -18.33 -7.35
C TYR A 22 -9.34 -18.89 -6.27
N SER A 23 -8.77 -19.13 -5.09
CA SER A 23 -9.53 -19.43 -3.87
C SER A 23 -9.25 -18.35 -2.83
N ILE A 24 -10.29 -17.99 -2.07
CA ILE A 24 -10.18 -17.06 -0.95
C ILE A 24 -10.09 -17.88 0.33
N VAL A 25 -9.00 -17.70 1.09
CA VAL A 25 -8.78 -18.39 2.36
C VAL A 25 -8.79 -17.35 3.48
N LYS A 26 -9.63 -17.56 4.50
CA LYS A 26 -9.58 -16.76 5.72
C LYS A 26 -8.43 -17.27 6.59
N MET A 27 -7.39 -16.45 6.75
CA MET A 27 -6.17 -16.81 7.48
C MET A 27 -6.31 -16.59 8.99
N ALA A 28 -7.02 -15.52 9.38
CA ALA A 28 -7.21 -15.16 10.78
C ALA A 28 -8.46 -14.27 10.94
N GLY A 29 -8.98 -14.18 12.18
CA GLY A 29 -10.13 -13.34 12.49
C GLY A 29 -10.27 -13.11 13.99
N GLY A 30 -11.25 -12.27 14.36
CA GLY A 30 -11.49 -11.89 15.76
C GLY A 30 -10.80 -10.62 16.17
N TYR A 31 -10.37 -9.79 15.21
CA TYR A 31 -9.80 -8.46 15.41
C TYR A 31 -10.90 -7.39 15.45
N THR A 32 -10.54 -6.15 15.75
CA THR A 32 -11.48 -5.03 15.72
C THR A 32 -11.50 -4.32 14.38
N PHE A 33 -10.32 -3.96 13.84
CA PHE A 33 -10.18 -3.40 12.51
C PHE A 33 -8.74 -3.64 12.01
N THR A 34 -8.62 -4.51 11.03
CA THR A 34 -7.33 -4.92 10.47
C THR A 34 -6.91 -4.01 9.32
N GLU A 35 -5.63 -3.62 9.32
CA GLU A 35 -5.01 -2.70 8.38
C GLU A 35 -3.53 -3.04 8.10
N GLY A 36 -2.93 -2.29 7.18
CA GLY A 36 -1.50 -2.20 6.93
C GLY A 36 -0.78 -3.53 6.81
N PRO A 37 -1.22 -4.44 5.93
CA PRO A 37 -0.53 -5.71 5.70
C PRO A 37 0.83 -5.42 5.05
N ALA A 38 1.90 -6.03 5.57
CA ALA A 38 3.25 -5.86 5.05
C ALA A 38 4.01 -7.19 5.08
N TRP A 39 4.53 -7.64 3.93
CA TRP A 39 5.34 -8.84 3.84
C TRP A 39 6.78 -8.55 4.24
N SER A 40 7.28 -9.30 5.20
CA SER A 40 8.67 -9.22 5.64
C SER A 40 9.61 -10.02 4.76
N PRO A 41 10.81 -9.50 4.39
CA PRO A 41 11.84 -10.30 3.74
C PRO A 41 12.28 -11.53 4.55
N ASN A 42 11.91 -11.60 5.84
CA ASN A 42 12.17 -12.73 6.72
C ASN A 42 11.09 -13.83 6.67
N GLY A 43 10.12 -13.75 5.74
CA GLY A 43 9.14 -14.81 5.47
C GLY A 43 7.93 -14.81 6.41
N TYR A 44 7.38 -13.66 6.75
CA TYR A 44 6.13 -13.52 7.50
C TYR A 44 5.37 -12.25 7.09
N MET A 45 4.07 -12.26 7.33
CA MET A 45 3.19 -11.10 7.14
C MET A 45 2.99 -10.38 8.47
N LEU A 46 3.09 -9.04 8.48
CA LEU A 46 2.56 -8.20 9.55
C LEU A 46 1.20 -7.62 9.14
N PHE A 47 0.38 -7.29 10.13
CA PHE A 47 -0.82 -6.46 9.95
C PHE A 47 -1.14 -5.76 11.26
N SER A 48 -1.78 -4.61 11.17
CA SER A 48 -2.22 -3.80 12.30
C SER A 48 -3.65 -4.18 12.72
N ASP A 49 -3.93 -4.18 14.02
CA ASP A 49 -5.28 -4.09 14.58
C ASP A 49 -5.37 -2.71 15.25
N VAL A 50 -5.79 -1.73 14.47
CA VAL A 50 -5.63 -0.30 14.78
C VAL A 50 -6.32 0.11 16.07
N PRO A 51 -7.61 -0.24 16.32
CA PRO A 51 -8.27 0.13 17.58
C PRO A 51 -7.67 -0.59 18.81
N ASN A 52 -7.22 -1.84 18.62
CA ASN A 52 -6.61 -2.63 19.70
C ASN A 52 -5.13 -2.28 19.93
N ASN A 53 -4.59 -1.33 19.14
CA ASN A 53 -3.26 -0.79 19.34
C ASN A 53 -2.14 -1.85 19.24
N LYS A 54 -2.28 -2.79 18.29
CA LYS A 54 -1.36 -3.92 18.11
C LYS A 54 -0.92 -4.08 16.65
N ILE A 55 0.31 -4.55 16.48
CA ILE A 55 0.75 -5.17 15.23
C ILE A 55 0.87 -6.67 15.48
N TRP A 56 0.28 -7.44 14.59
CA TRP A 56 0.29 -8.90 14.60
C TRP A 56 1.25 -9.45 13.55
N LYS A 57 1.83 -10.61 13.84
CA LYS A 57 2.67 -11.38 12.92
C LYS A 57 1.95 -12.67 12.56
N LEU A 58 1.83 -12.91 11.27
CA LEU A 58 1.28 -14.13 10.69
C LEU A 58 2.37 -14.88 9.94
N VAL A 59 2.66 -16.10 10.36
CA VAL A 59 3.47 -17.07 9.63
C VAL A 59 2.53 -18.08 8.97
N SER A 60 2.81 -18.48 7.75
CA SER A 60 1.95 -19.45 7.05
C SER A 60 1.80 -20.74 7.84
N GLY A 61 0.56 -21.17 8.08
CA GLY A 61 0.23 -22.37 8.86
C GLY A 61 0.15 -22.18 10.38
N ASP A 62 0.58 -21.04 10.92
CA ASP A 62 0.56 -20.76 12.35
C ASP A 62 -0.59 -19.82 12.74
N LYS A 63 -0.89 -19.77 14.05
CA LYS A 63 -1.75 -18.72 14.61
C LYS A 63 -0.98 -17.41 14.68
N PRO A 64 -1.62 -16.27 14.41
CA PRO A 64 -0.96 -14.98 14.55
C PRO A 64 -0.50 -14.71 15.99
N ASP A 65 0.73 -14.20 16.11
CA ASP A 65 1.34 -13.75 17.37
C ASP A 65 1.39 -12.22 17.44
N VAL A 66 1.42 -11.66 18.66
CA VAL A 66 1.65 -10.22 18.84
C VAL A 66 3.10 -9.90 18.49
N PHE A 67 3.30 -9.12 17.43
CA PHE A 67 4.61 -8.58 17.03
C PHE A 67 5.00 -7.33 17.84
N ARG A 68 4.02 -6.41 18.00
CA ARG A 68 4.19 -5.18 18.79
C ARG A 68 2.91 -4.91 19.56
N ASP A 69 3.02 -4.88 20.88
CA ASP A 69 2.00 -4.35 21.77
C ASP A 69 2.21 -2.83 21.93
N ALA A 70 1.16 -2.08 22.23
CA ALA A 70 1.20 -0.62 22.31
C ALA A 70 1.80 0.02 21.04
N SER A 71 1.21 -0.30 19.88
CA SER A 71 1.69 0.12 18.55
C SER A 71 1.47 1.59 18.22
N ASN A 72 0.90 2.40 19.15
CA ASN A 72 0.56 3.82 18.97
C ASN A 72 -0.48 4.06 17.86
N GLY A 73 -1.40 3.11 17.68
CA GLY A 73 -2.38 3.15 16.61
C GLY A 73 -1.72 2.95 15.24
N ALA A 74 -0.80 1.98 15.17
CA ALA A 74 -0.21 1.60 13.89
C ALA A 74 -1.30 1.31 12.86
N ASN A 75 -1.15 1.88 11.66
CA ASN A 75 -2.02 1.66 10.51
C ASN A 75 -1.20 1.02 9.40
N GLY A 76 -0.74 1.74 8.38
CA GLY A 76 0.11 1.25 7.33
C GLY A 76 1.51 0.84 7.82
N ASN A 77 2.02 -0.24 7.26
CA ASN A 77 3.34 -0.78 7.52
C ASN A 77 4.03 -1.11 6.20
N GLU A 78 5.36 -1.02 6.15
CA GLU A 78 6.15 -1.44 5.02
C GLU A 78 7.56 -1.83 5.46
N PHE A 79 8.17 -2.81 4.80
CA PHE A 79 9.55 -3.19 5.01
C PHE A 79 10.46 -2.64 3.91
N ASP A 80 11.67 -2.27 4.27
CA ASP A 80 12.72 -2.03 3.28
C ASP A 80 13.56 -3.29 3.03
N ALA A 81 14.40 -3.25 2.00
CA ALA A 81 15.31 -4.33 1.64
C ALA A 81 16.29 -4.74 2.76
N LYS A 82 16.49 -3.89 3.77
CA LYS A 82 17.32 -4.18 4.94
C LYS A 82 16.51 -4.83 6.06
N GLY A 83 15.20 -5.07 5.87
CA GLY A 83 14.30 -5.65 6.86
C GLY A 83 13.99 -4.71 8.02
N ARG A 84 14.08 -3.38 7.81
CA ARG A 84 13.61 -2.38 8.77
C ARG A 84 12.13 -2.13 8.51
N LEU A 85 11.36 -2.04 9.58
CA LEU A 85 9.91 -1.80 9.51
C LEU A 85 9.63 -0.29 9.60
N TYR A 86 8.89 0.22 8.65
CA TYR A 86 8.33 1.57 8.68
C TYR A 86 6.85 1.48 9.03
N THR A 87 6.37 2.36 9.90
CA THR A 87 5.00 2.32 10.42
C THR A 87 4.41 3.72 10.49
N CYS A 88 3.20 3.87 9.97
CA CYS A 88 2.34 5.03 10.23
C CYS A 88 1.64 4.84 11.59
N GLU A 89 2.01 5.63 12.59
CA GLU A 89 1.41 5.61 13.92
C GLU A 89 0.35 6.71 14.02
N SER A 90 -0.89 6.41 13.62
CA SER A 90 -1.98 7.39 13.49
C SER A 90 -2.32 8.08 14.83
N ARG A 91 -2.30 7.36 15.94
CA ARG A 91 -2.66 7.92 17.26
C ARG A 91 -1.61 8.91 17.78
N THR A 92 -0.34 8.63 17.56
CA THR A 92 0.77 9.53 17.94
C THR A 92 1.13 10.51 16.85
N ARG A 93 0.48 10.42 15.65
CA ARG A 93 0.64 11.33 14.51
C ARG A 93 2.06 11.41 13.99
N ARG A 94 2.68 10.26 13.79
CA ARG A 94 4.07 10.18 13.34
C ARG A 94 4.32 8.99 12.42
N VAL A 95 5.39 9.08 11.68
CA VAL A 95 5.98 7.97 10.91
C VAL A 95 7.25 7.54 11.61
N THR A 96 7.39 6.23 11.85
CA THR A 96 8.54 5.64 12.54
C THR A 96 9.24 4.60 11.68
N ARG A 97 10.52 4.37 11.98
CA ARG A 97 11.32 3.28 11.46
C ARG A 97 11.87 2.44 12.59
N THR A 98 11.64 1.14 12.54
CA THR A 98 12.14 0.18 13.54
C THR A 98 13.27 -0.65 12.91
N ASP A 99 14.43 -0.67 13.54
CA ASP A 99 15.55 -1.48 13.09
C ASP A 99 15.36 -2.96 13.48
N ARG A 100 16.30 -3.83 13.03
CA ARG A 100 16.25 -5.27 13.33
C ARG A 100 16.44 -5.61 14.81
N LYS A 101 16.91 -4.65 15.61
CA LYS A 101 17.10 -4.82 17.07
C LYS A 101 15.87 -4.33 17.85
N GLY A 102 14.86 -3.79 17.16
CA GLY A 102 13.64 -3.24 17.74
C GLY A 102 13.77 -1.76 18.15
N THR A 103 14.86 -1.07 17.80
CA THR A 103 15.02 0.36 18.09
C THR A 103 14.12 1.16 17.17
N ILE A 104 13.28 2.03 17.74
CA ILE A 104 12.34 2.88 17.02
C ILE A 104 12.92 4.28 16.87
N GLU A 105 12.96 4.77 15.65
CA GLU A 105 13.33 6.14 15.27
C GLU A 105 12.12 6.85 14.69
N VAL A 106 11.87 8.11 15.08
CA VAL A 106 10.84 8.95 14.47
C VAL A 106 11.41 9.61 13.23
N LEU A 107 10.77 9.37 12.06
CA LEU A 107 11.17 9.95 10.79
C LEU A 107 10.41 11.24 10.48
N ALA A 108 9.13 11.33 10.86
CA ALA A 108 8.29 12.50 10.67
C ALA A 108 7.20 12.55 11.75
N GLU A 109 6.96 13.75 12.30
CA GLU A 109 5.86 14.02 13.24
C GLU A 109 5.26 15.41 13.07
N ARG A 110 5.96 16.31 12.37
CA ARG A 110 5.55 17.71 12.18
C ARG A 110 5.84 18.19 10.78
N TRP A 111 4.97 19.05 10.28
CA TRP A 111 5.16 19.85 9.08
C TRP A 111 5.02 21.33 9.44
N GLU A 112 6.05 22.14 9.16
CA GLU A 112 6.08 23.58 9.50
C GLU A 112 5.68 23.88 10.96
N GLY A 113 6.16 23.05 11.90
CA GLY A 113 5.92 23.19 13.33
C GLY A 113 4.59 22.63 13.83
N LYS A 114 3.63 22.32 12.96
CA LYS A 114 2.34 21.69 13.28
C LYS A 114 2.45 20.17 13.25
N ARG A 115 1.71 19.48 14.13
CA ARG A 115 1.66 18.01 14.09
C ARG A 115 1.01 17.52 12.80
N LEU A 116 1.49 16.39 12.30
CA LEU A 116 0.81 15.64 11.22
C LEU A 116 -0.64 15.32 11.63
N ASN A 117 -1.50 15.06 10.67
CA ASN A 117 -2.92 14.75 10.94
C ASN A 117 -3.08 13.38 11.61
N ALA A 118 -2.88 12.33 10.84
CA ALA A 118 -2.87 10.93 11.28
C ALA A 118 -2.30 10.08 10.16
N PRO A 119 -0.97 9.92 10.06
CA PRO A 119 -0.35 9.13 9.02
C PRO A 119 -1.03 7.78 8.87
N ASN A 120 -1.35 7.42 7.61
CA ASN A 120 -2.22 6.29 7.33
C ASN A 120 -1.49 5.16 6.61
N ASP A 121 -1.03 5.36 5.37
CA ASP A 121 -0.37 4.32 4.60
C ASP A 121 1.00 4.79 4.08
N ILE A 122 1.89 3.83 3.75
CA ILE A 122 3.30 4.09 3.51
C ILE A 122 3.88 3.13 2.48
N ILE A 123 4.73 3.65 1.61
CA ILE A 123 5.49 2.85 0.64
C ILE A 123 6.94 3.32 0.57
N ILE A 124 7.88 2.40 0.39
CA ILE A 124 9.31 2.69 0.30
C ILE A 124 9.80 2.32 -1.10
N ARG A 125 10.43 3.26 -1.81
CA ARG A 125 11.15 3.00 -3.05
C ARG A 125 12.48 2.34 -2.72
N LYS A 126 12.95 1.42 -3.56
CA LYS A 126 14.15 0.60 -3.27
C LYS A 126 15.45 1.41 -3.05
N ASP A 127 15.51 2.67 -3.48
CA ASP A 127 16.61 3.60 -3.22
C ASP A 127 16.48 4.38 -1.89
N GLY A 128 15.41 4.11 -1.11
CA GLY A 128 15.19 4.64 0.23
C GLY A 128 14.28 5.88 0.30
N HIS A 129 13.76 6.37 -0.83
CA HIS A 129 12.69 7.37 -0.82
C HIS A 129 11.42 6.75 -0.25
N THR A 130 10.81 7.40 0.72
CA THR A 130 9.62 6.91 1.44
C THR A 130 8.47 7.89 1.22
N TYR A 131 7.29 7.37 0.90
CA TYR A 131 6.09 8.19 0.69
C TYR A 131 5.00 7.73 1.64
N PHE A 132 4.25 8.67 2.21
CA PHE A 132 3.13 8.34 3.09
C PHE A 132 1.97 9.32 2.91
N THR A 133 0.79 8.87 3.30
CA THR A 133 -0.44 9.66 3.30
C THR A 133 -0.76 10.13 4.71
N ASP A 134 -1.26 11.36 4.83
CA ASP A 134 -1.61 11.98 6.11
C ASP A 134 -3.04 12.56 6.07
N PRO A 135 -4.05 11.68 6.03
CA PRO A 135 -5.45 12.07 6.20
C PRO A 135 -5.74 12.34 7.67
N ALA A 136 -7.02 12.45 8.00
CA ALA A 136 -7.52 12.32 9.36
C ALA A 136 -8.84 11.57 9.33
N PHE A 137 -8.90 10.45 10.02
CA PHE A 137 -10.11 9.66 10.21
C PHE A 137 -10.48 9.61 11.70
N GLY A 138 -11.76 9.39 12.00
CA GLY A 138 -12.22 9.27 13.38
C GLY A 138 -11.88 10.49 14.24
N GLU A 139 -11.46 10.25 15.49
CA GLU A 139 -11.16 11.30 16.48
C GLU A 139 -10.06 12.27 16.08
N GLN A 140 -9.12 11.85 15.23
CA GLN A 140 -8.03 12.72 14.77
C GLN A 140 -8.55 13.84 13.84
N ALA A 141 -9.69 13.66 13.19
CA ALA A 141 -10.29 14.67 12.31
C ALA A 141 -10.62 15.97 13.07
N ASP A 142 -11.13 15.86 14.29
CA ASP A 142 -11.59 17.00 15.10
C ASP A 142 -10.46 17.77 15.77
N THR A 143 -9.25 17.19 15.82
CA THR A 143 -8.10 17.74 16.55
C THR A 143 -6.91 18.05 15.64
N ARG A 144 -7.14 18.23 14.32
CA ARG A 144 -6.09 18.58 13.35
C ARG A 144 -5.48 19.97 13.65
N GLU A 145 -4.17 20.06 13.46
CA GLU A 145 -3.45 21.34 13.47
C GLU A 145 -3.23 21.85 12.05
N LEU A 146 -3.14 20.94 11.05
CA LEU A 146 -3.05 21.28 9.63
C LEU A 146 -4.47 21.51 9.07
N ASP A 147 -4.62 22.50 8.22
CA ASP A 147 -5.87 22.86 7.54
C ASP A 147 -6.07 22.13 6.19
N PHE A 148 -5.18 21.17 5.89
CA PHE A 148 -5.20 20.34 4.69
C PHE A 148 -4.88 18.90 5.01
N TYR A 149 -5.16 17.98 4.08
CA TYR A 149 -4.64 16.63 4.04
C TYR A 149 -3.37 16.60 3.22
N GLY A 150 -2.38 15.77 3.59
CA GLY A 150 -1.08 15.74 2.95
C GLY A 150 -0.74 14.39 2.33
N VAL A 151 0.03 14.43 1.24
CA VAL A 151 0.87 13.34 0.78
C VAL A 151 2.31 13.82 0.90
N TYR A 152 3.14 13.05 1.59
CA TYR A 152 4.49 13.47 1.95
C TYR A 152 5.54 12.51 1.41
N HIS A 153 6.73 13.03 1.27
CA HIS A 153 7.95 12.33 0.90
C HIS A 153 9.01 12.52 1.98
N ILE A 154 9.60 11.44 2.43
CA ILE A 154 10.80 11.44 3.27
C ILE A 154 11.96 11.02 2.38
N THR A 155 12.96 11.91 2.23
CA THR A 155 14.16 11.63 1.43
C THR A 155 15.03 10.57 2.13
N PRO A 156 15.98 9.91 1.44
CA PRO A 156 16.95 9.00 2.07
C PRO A 156 17.81 9.66 3.15
N LYS A 157 17.84 11.02 3.20
CA LYS A 157 18.51 11.81 4.25
C LYS A 157 17.59 12.17 5.42
N ALA A 158 16.37 11.61 5.46
CA ALA A 158 15.33 11.91 6.44
C ALA A 158 14.81 13.36 6.40
N GLU A 159 14.86 14.03 5.24
CA GLU A 159 14.22 15.32 5.02
C GLU A 159 12.76 15.09 4.63
N LEU A 160 11.82 15.81 5.27
CA LEU A 160 10.40 15.74 4.99
C LEU A 160 9.99 16.78 3.95
N GLU A 161 9.31 16.35 2.90
CA GLU A 161 8.79 17.20 1.84
C GLU A 161 7.28 16.96 1.67
N LEU A 162 6.50 18.02 1.44
CA LEU A 162 5.10 17.92 1.08
C LEU A 162 4.98 17.85 -0.44
N ILE A 163 4.35 16.79 -0.98
CA ILE A 163 4.23 16.57 -2.42
C ILE A 163 2.83 16.86 -2.97
N ALA A 164 1.78 16.75 -2.15
CA ALA A 164 0.43 17.08 -2.57
C ALA A 164 -0.46 17.47 -1.41
N LYS A 165 -1.45 18.34 -1.69
CA LYS A 165 -2.57 18.72 -0.80
C LYS A 165 -3.90 18.33 -1.47
N PRO A 166 -4.29 17.05 -1.46
CA PRO A 166 -5.54 16.64 -2.07
C PRO A 166 -6.75 17.24 -1.34
N LYS A 167 -7.85 17.48 -2.07
CA LYS A 167 -9.09 17.98 -1.47
C LYS A 167 -9.75 16.96 -0.54
N GLY A 168 -9.74 15.68 -0.94
CA GLY A 168 -10.23 14.57 -0.14
C GLY A 168 -9.11 13.86 0.60
N ARG A 169 -9.48 12.93 1.49
CA ARG A 169 -8.54 12.17 2.31
C ARG A 169 -7.73 11.19 1.47
N PRO A 170 -6.41 11.40 1.34
CA PRO A 170 -5.54 10.38 0.75
C PRO A 170 -5.48 9.17 1.67
N ASN A 171 -5.38 7.97 1.10
CA ASN A 171 -5.38 6.73 1.85
C ASN A 171 -4.26 5.81 1.35
N GLY A 172 -4.57 4.69 0.72
CA GLY A 172 -3.57 3.77 0.19
C GLY A 172 -2.56 4.42 -0.74
N ILE A 173 -1.33 3.95 -0.69
CA ILE A 173 -0.22 4.46 -1.48
C ILE A 173 0.64 3.32 -2.00
N ALA A 174 1.02 3.36 -3.28
CA ALA A 174 1.82 2.31 -3.90
C ALA A 174 2.73 2.86 -5.00
N LEU A 175 3.73 2.08 -5.40
CA LEU A 175 4.65 2.40 -6.49
C LEU A 175 4.47 1.45 -7.67
N SER A 176 4.61 1.96 -8.89
CA SER A 176 4.75 1.11 -10.08
C SER A 176 5.97 0.18 -9.96
N PRO A 177 6.00 -0.96 -10.70
CA PRO A 177 7.10 -1.94 -10.57
C PRO A 177 8.50 -1.35 -10.77
N ASN A 178 8.61 -0.31 -11.62
CA ASN A 178 9.87 0.38 -11.90
C ASN A 178 10.13 1.58 -10.96
N GLY A 179 9.25 1.85 -9.99
CA GLY A 179 9.38 2.95 -9.03
C GLY A 179 9.27 4.35 -9.64
N LYS A 180 8.71 4.48 -10.85
CA LYS A 180 8.61 5.77 -11.57
C LYS A 180 7.23 6.42 -11.49
N ILE A 181 6.24 5.74 -10.94
CA ILE A 181 4.89 6.27 -10.72
C ILE A 181 4.50 5.99 -9.28
N LEU A 182 4.02 7.02 -8.60
CA LEU A 182 3.38 6.92 -7.29
C LEU A 182 1.86 6.95 -7.49
N TYR A 183 1.17 5.97 -6.95
CA TYR A 183 -0.29 5.89 -6.92
C TYR A 183 -0.80 6.25 -5.53
N VAL A 184 -1.86 7.06 -5.46
CA VAL A 184 -2.48 7.48 -4.20
C VAL A 184 -4.00 7.33 -4.33
N ALA A 185 -4.60 6.57 -3.44
CA ALA A 185 -6.05 6.49 -3.29
C ALA A 185 -6.59 7.76 -2.64
N ASN A 186 -7.69 8.28 -3.15
CA ASN A 186 -8.45 9.36 -2.51
C ASN A 186 -9.84 8.84 -2.16
N SER A 187 -10.07 8.58 -0.87
CA SER A 187 -11.29 7.95 -0.37
C SER A 187 -12.53 8.80 -0.63
N ASP A 188 -12.45 10.11 -0.45
CA ASP A 188 -13.59 11.02 -0.60
C ASP A 188 -13.94 11.29 -2.07
N GLU A 189 -12.94 11.43 -2.92
CA GLU A 189 -13.12 11.67 -4.36
C GLU A 189 -13.34 10.36 -5.15
N ARG A 190 -13.20 9.19 -4.53
CA ARG A 190 -13.35 7.87 -5.14
C ARG A 190 -12.50 7.69 -6.40
N ASN A 191 -11.23 8.07 -6.30
CA ASN A 191 -10.31 7.98 -7.43
C ASN A 191 -8.92 7.49 -6.99
N ILE A 192 -8.11 7.08 -7.97
CA ILE A 192 -6.69 6.83 -7.81
C ILE A 192 -5.95 7.90 -8.61
N ARG A 193 -5.12 8.66 -7.93
CA ARG A 193 -4.21 9.63 -8.53
C ARG A 193 -2.87 8.99 -8.83
N ALA A 194 -2.24 9.42 -9.90
CA ALA A 194 -0.90 9.01 -10.28
C ALA A 194 0.00 10.24 -10.42
N TYR A 195 1.24 10.10 -9.93
CA TYR A 195 2.30 11.10 -10.00
C TYR A 195 3.53 10.47 -10.63
N ASP A 196 4.14 11.12 -11.60
CA ASP A 196 5.42 10.68 -12.13
C ASP A 196 6.54 11.04 -11.14
N LEU A 197 7.50 10.13 -10.96
CA LEU A 197 8.63 10.29 -10.05
C LEU A 197 9.95 10.40 -10.83
N ASP A 198 10.77 11.38 -10.46
CA ASP A 198 12.15 11.49 -10.93
C ASP A 198 13.14 10.66 -10.10
N GLY A 199 14.43 10.74 -10.44
CA GLY A 199 15.50 10.05 -9.72
C GLY A 199 15.73 10.58 -8.30
N GLN A 200 15.29 11.79 -7.99
CA GLN A 200 15.35 12.40 -6.66
C GLN A 200 14.06 12.17 -5.84
N GLY A 201 13.10 11.42 -6.38
CA GLY A 201 11.84 11.13 -5.71
C GLY A 201 10.81 12.26 -5.76
N LYS A 202 11.07 13.32 -6.55
CA LYS A 202 10.13 14.42 -6.72
C LYS A 202 9.01 14.06 -7.67
N THR A 203 7.82 14.54 -7.35
CA THR A 203 6.61 14.30 -8.13
C THR A 203 6.41 15.35 -9.22
N SER A 204 5.83 14.89 -10.33
CA SER A 204 5.35 15.73 -11.43
C SER A 204 4.13 15.06 -12.09
N ASN A 205 3.49 15.77 -13.04
CA ASN A 205 2.43 15.22 -13.89
C ASN A 205 1.30 14.52 -13.10
N GLU A 206 0.78 15.20 -12.06
CA GLU A 206 -0.39 14.72 -11.30
C GLU A 206 -1.59 14.52 -12.23
N ARG A 207 -2.24 13.36 -12.11
CA ARG A 207 -3.44 13.03 -12.90
C ARG A 207 -4.36 12.06 -12.16
N VAL A 208 -5.64 12.13 -12.44
CA VAL A 208 -6.59 11.06 -12.05
C VAL A 208 -6.42 9.93 -13.04
N LEU A 209 -5.90 8.79 -12.59
CA LEU A 209 -5.71 7.60 -13.41
C LEU A 209 -6.99 6.73 -13.45
N ILE A 210 -7.63 6.55 -12.31
CA ILE A 210 -8.88 5.79 -12.16
C ILE A 210 -9.89 6.69 -11.49
N ALA A 211 -11.04 6.87 -12.09
CA ALA A 211 -12.16 7.63 -11.54
C ALA A 211 -13.36 6.71 -11.25
N GLY A 212 -14.19 7.09 -10.27
CA GLY A 212 -15.45 6.40 -9.99
C GLY A 212 -15.27 4.99 -9.44
N VAL A 213 -14.27 4.77 -8.58
CA VAL A 213 -14.11 3.50 -7.84
C VAL A 213 -15.39 3.22 -7.05
N ASP A 214 -15.85 1.97 -7.09
CA ASP A 214 -17.06 1.55 -6.36
C ASP A 214 -16.79 1.49 -4.84
N GLY A 215 -17.21 2.52 -4.15
CA GLY A 215 -16.92 2.80 -2.75
C GLY A 215 -15.66 3.65 -2.54
N PRO A 216 -15.36 4.03 -1.29
CA PRO A 216 -14.14 4.75 -0.93
C PRO A 216 -12.90 3.85 -1.15
N PRO A 217 -11.98 4.17 -2.07
CA PRO A 217 -10.74 3.41 -2.19
C PRO A 217 -9.88 3.59 -0.93
N ASP A 218 -9.28 2.48 -0.50
CA ASP A 218 -8.48 2.35 0.71
C ASP A 218 -7.06 1.93 0.34
N GLY A 219 -6.60 0.73 0.65
CA GLY A 219 -5.26 0.26 0.31
C GLY A 219 -5.05 -0.04 -1.18
N ILE A 220 -3.79 -0.06 -1.60
CA ILE A 220 -3.35 -0.35 -2.98
C ILE A 220 -2.18 -1.32 -2.97
N ALA A 221 -2.25 -2.37 -3.81
CA ALA A 221 -1.09 -3.19 -4.16
C ALA A 221 -0.89 -3.21 -5.68
N ILE A 222 0.34 -3.50 -6.12
CA ILE A 222 0.71 -3.54 -7.55
C ILE A 222 1.36 -4.88 -7.85
N ASP A 223 1.06 -5.50 -9.00
CA ASP A 223 1.76 -6.68 -9.47
C ASP A 223 2.91 -6.34 -10.45
N GLU A 224 3.72 -7.33 -10.81
CA GLU A 224 4.88 -7.17 -11.69
C GLU A 224 4.51 -6.69 -13.11
N LYS A 225 3.25 -6.85 -13.54
CA LYS A 225 2.73 -6.36 -14.82
C LYS A 225 2.21 -4.93 -14.72
N GLY A 226 2.20 -4.34 -13.52
CA GLY A 226 1.69 -3.00 -13.24
C GLY A 226 0.18 -2.96 -13.02
N ASN A 227 -0.51 -4.10 -12.87
CA ASN A 227 -1.92 -4.09 -12.51
C ASN A 227 -2.10 -3.56 -11.09
N ILE A 228 -3.17 -2.80 -10.89
CA ILE A 228 -3.46 -2.03 -9.69
C ILE A 228 -4.62 -2.69 -8.95
N TYR A 229 -4.35 -3.21 -7.76
CA TYR A 229 -5.32 -3.85 -6.87
C TYR A 229 -5.76 -2.80 -5.85
N VAL A 230 -7.04 -2.46 -5.83
CA VAL A 230 -7.57 -1.40 -4.96
C VAL A 230 -8.59 -2.01 -4.02
N THR A 231 -8.40 -1.85 -2.71
CA THR A 231 -9.45 -2.18 -1.75
C THR A 231 -10.46 -1.03 -1.68
N ALA A 232 -11.73 -1.39 -1.68
CA ALA A 232 -12.86 -0.46 -1.61
C ALA A 232 -14.09 -1.22 -1.04
N SER A 233 -15.31 -1.04 -1.58
CA SER A 233 -16.45 -1.91 -1.24
C SER A 233 -16.17 -3.38 -1.58
N LYS A 234 -15.35 -3.62 -2.60
CA LYS A 234 -14.80 -4.88 -3.07
C LYS A 234 -13.31 -4.68 -3.37
N LEU A 235 -12.68 -5.61 -4.09
CA LEU A 235 -11.31 -5.44 -4.56
C LEU A 235 -11.27 -5.46 -6.10
N PRO A 236 -11.51 -4.32 -6.78
CA PRO A 236 -11.28 -4.21 -8.20
C PRO A 236 -9.78 -4.25 -8.55
N ILE A 237 -9.48 -4.87 -9.68
CA ILE A 237 -8.15 -4.96 -10.29
C ILE A 237 -8.19 -4.19 -11.60
N TYR A 238 -7.31 -3.22 -11.75
CA TYR A 238 -7.20 -2.41 -12.95
C TYR A 238 -5.87 -2.68 -13.67
N SER A 239 -5.83 -2.44 -14.98
CA SER A 239 -4.56 -2.40 -15.71
C SER A 239 -3.74 -1.17 -15.31
N ALA A 240 -2.47 -1.12 -15.73
CA ALA A 240 -1.60 0.04 -15.52
C ALA A 240 -2.16 1.34 -16.13
N GLU A 241 -3.05 1.24 -17.13
CA GLU A 241 -3.75 2.36 -17.78
C GLU A 241 -5.07 2.72 -17.10
N GLY A 242 -5.45 2.02 -16.01
CA GLY A 242 -6.67 2.27 -15.25
C GLY A 242 -7.94 1.60 -15.79
N LYS A 243 -7.82 0.61 -16.69
CA LYS A 243 -8.96 -0.16 -17.19
C LYS A 243 -9.29 -1.28 -16.20
N LEU A 244 -10.56 -1.40 -15.79
CA LEU A 244 -11.03 -2.50 -14.95
C LEU A 244 -10.84 -3.85 -15.66
N LEU A 245 -10.15 -4.77 -15.00
CA LEU A 245 -9.87 -6.13 -15.49
C LEU A 245 -10.73 -7.18 -14.79
N HIS A 246 -10.85 -7.08 -13.47
CA HIS A 246 -11.56 -8.05 -12.64
C HIS A 246 -11.98 -7.41 -11.30
N THR A 247 -12.83 -8.10 -10.55
CA THR A 247 -13.20 -7.70 -9.17
C THR A 247 -13.29 -8.94 -8.29
N ILE A 248 -12.59 -8.93 -7.16
CA ILE A 248 -12.66 -9.98 -6.13
C ILE A 248 -13.62 -9.52 -5.03
N GLU A 249 -14.55 -10.40 -4.63
CA GLU A 249 -15.51 -10.12 -3.57
C GLU A 249 -15.15 -10.90 -2.30
N PHE A 250 -15.25 -10.25 -1.16
CA PHE A 250 -14.99 -10.84 0.16
C PHE A 250 -16.26 -10.80 1.02
N SER A 251 -16.33 -11.65 2.04
CA SER A 251 -17.42 -11.62 3.01
C SER A 251 -17.38 -10.40 3.95
N GLU A 252 -16.22 -9.76 4.06
CA GLU A 252 -16.01 -8.53 4.81
C GLU A 252 -15.41 -7.47 3.87
N THR A 253 -15.73 -6.20 4.08
CA THR A 253 -15.18 -5.10 3.26
C THR A 253 -13.66 -5.05 3.40
N PRO A 254 -12.90 -5.18 2.31
CA PRO A 254 -11.44 -5.08 2.36
C PRO A 254 -10.98 -3.65 2.70
N ALA A 255 -9.97 -3.55 3.54
CA ALA A 255 -9.36 -2.28 3.95
C ALA A 255 -8.01 -2.06 3.27
N ASN A 256 -7.10 -3.06 3.29
CA ASN A 256 -5.80 -2.93 2.66
C ASN A 256 -5.32 -4.27 2.09
N CYS A 257 -4.29 -4.26 1.24
CA CYS A 257 -3.76 -5.48 0.65
C CYS A 257 -2.25 -5.38 0.36
N ALA A 258 -1.54 -6.51 0.45
CA ALA A 258 -0.13 -6.61 0.12
C ALA A 258 0.21 -7.99 -0.44
N PHE A 259 1.10 -8.05 -1.40
CA PHE A 259 1.65 -9.31 -1.89
C PHE A 259 2.65 -9.90 -0.91
N GLY A 260 2.63 -11.21 -0.76
CA GLY A 260 3.52 -11.94 0.14
C GLY A 260 3.78 -13.39 -0.31
N ASP A 261 4.28 -14.19 0.61
CA ASP A 261 4.92 -15.49 0.43
C ASP A 261 6.29 -15.40 -0.28
N PRO A 262 7.13 -16.44 -0.18
CA PRO A 262 8.47 -16.40 -0.77
C PRO A 262 8.51 -16.18 -2.28
N ASP A 263 7.42 -16.56 -2.97
CA ASP A 263 7.28 -16.36 -4.42
C ASP A 263 6.48 -15.10 -4.78
N LEU A 264 5.97 -14.36 -3.77
CA LEU A 264 5.19 -13.13 -3.92
C LEU A 264 3.90 -13.30 -4.75
N MET A 265 3.33 -14.49 -4.80
CA MET A 265 2.13 -14.79 -5.59
C MET A 265 0.84 -14.86 -4.76
N THR A 266 0.92 -14.61 -3.46
CA THR A 266 -0.22 -14.53 -2.56
C THR A 266 -0.53 -13.08 -2.24
N LEU A 267 -1.74 -12.64 -2.55
CA LEU A 267 -2.25 -11.35 -2.08
C LEU A 267 -2.91 -11.57 -0.71
N TYR A 268 -2.41 -10.91 0.31
CA TYR A 268 -2.99 -10.84 1.65
C TYR A 268 -3.89 -9.61 1.72
N ILE A 269 -5.07 -9.77 2.31
CA ILE A 269 -6.07 -8.72 2.41
C ILE A 269 -6.51 -8.59 3.87
N THR A 270 -6.34 -7.41 4.43
CA THR A 270 -6.99 -7.03 5.68
C THR A 270 -8.41 -6.57 5.38
N ALA A 271 -9.38 -7.09 6.14
CA ALA A 271 -10.79 -6.82 5.89
C ALA A 271 -11.55 -6.81 7.21
N ARG A 272 -11.90 -5.62 7.69
CA ARG A 272 -12.61 -5.43 8.97
C ARG A 272 -12.00 -6.24 10.11
N THR A 273 -12.59 -7.38 10.45
CA THR A 273 -12.21 -8.19 11.62
C THR A 273 -11.29 -9.36 11.26
N SER A 274 -10.82 -9.44 10.02
CA SER A 274 -10.18 -10.65 9.48
C SER A 274 -9.03 -10.33 8.53
N VAL A 275 -8.20 -11.34 8.31
CA VAL A 275 -7.17 -11.37 7.26
C VAL A 275 -7.49 -12.52 6.32
N TYR A 276 -7.47 -12.24 5.02
CA TYR A 276 -7.66 -13.21 3.94
C TYR A 276 -6.40 -13.34 3.10
N ALA A 277 -6.29 -14.44 2.39
CA ALA A 277 -5.27 -14.69 1.38
C ALA A 277 -5.93 -15.16 0.07
N VAL A 278 -5.41 -14.66 -1.04
CA VAL A 278 -5.80 -15.06 -2.40
C VAL A 278 -4.54 -15.40 -3.17
N ARG A 279 -4.44 -16.64 -3.65
CA ARG A 279 -3.33 -17.06 -4.51
C ARG A 279 -3.60 -16.61 -5.94
N LEU A 280 -2.70 -15.83 -6.51
CA LEU A 280 -2.82 -15.28 -7.86
C LEU A 280 -1.73 -15.86 -8.78
N GLY A 281 -2.00 -15.92 -10.10
CA GLY A 281 -1.05 -16.39 -11.11
C GLY A 281 -0.01 -15.32 -11.54
N VAL A 282 0.26 -14.32 -10.68
CA VAL A 282 1.17 -13.20 -10.94
C VAL A 282 1.90 -12.82 -9.66
N LYS A 283 3.12 -12.34 -9.79
CA LYS A 283 3.90 -11.84 -8.64
C LYS A 283 3.56 -10.40 -8.32
N GLY A 284 3.58 -10.08 -7.03
CA GLY A 284 3.55 -8.70 -6.57
C GLY A 284 4.83 -7.94 -6.92
N ALA A 285 4.68 -6.64 -7.14
CA ALA A 285 5.79 -5.72 -7.37
C ALA A 285 6.29 -5.12 -6.05
N VAL A 286 6.95 -5.93 -5.24
CA VAL A 286 7.60 -5.41 -4.02
C VAL A 286 8.85 -4.60 -4.35
N GLN A 287 9.15 -3.62 -3.52
CA GLN A 287 10.21 -2.62 -3.77
C GLN A 287 11.55 -2.97 -3.10
N TYR A 288 11.75 -4.20 -2.63
CA TYR A 288 13.01 -4.64 -2.02
C TYR A 288 13.66 -5.83 -2.71
#